data_854bd09c9bf14e42e9a9cdc8612b8e16
#
_entry.id   854bd09c9bf14e42e9a9cdc8612b8e16
#
_cell.length_a   1.000
_cell.length_b   1.000
_cell.length_c   1.000
_cell.angle_alpha   90.00
_cell.angle_beta   90.00
_cell.angle_gamma   90.00
#
_symmetry.space_group_name_H-M   'P 1'
#
loop_
_entity.id
_entity.type
_entity.pdbx_description
1 polymer ?
#
loop_
_entity_poly.entity_id
_entity_poly.type
_entity_poly.pdbx_seq_one_letter_code
_entity_poly.pdbx_strand_id
1 'polypeptide(L)'
;EMEKMLNEYLQFAKTGAEEKTEEFNLIELISSILQKHNNQNIRLLSLENLPYNGRKELLKRCFNNFIENSLKYGDKININLRKLRKDIIITFDDNGPGIPEKEYENVFKPFYKIDKSRSETKSSVGLGLSISSDIVRSHGGKIQLGKSELGGLKVEVFLPF
;
A
#
# COMPACT_ATOMS: atom_id res chain seq x y z
N GLU A 1 -16.63 -15.75 -3.65
CA GLU A 1 -15.57 -14.77 -3.89
C GLU A 1 -16.07 -13.43 -4.36
N MET A 2 -17.05 -13.41 -5.27
CA MET A 2 -17.65 -12.14 -5.73
C MET A 2 -18.32 -11.39 -4.57
N GLU A 3 -18.97 -12.10 -3.66
CA GLU A 3 -19.56 -11.48 -2.47
C GLU A 3 -18.50 -10.84 -1.58
N LYS A 4 -17.37 -11.50 -1.41
CA LYS A 4 -16.27 -10.99 -0.59
C LYS A 4 -15.69 -9.72 -1.20
N MET A 5 -15.48 -9.71 -2.52
CA MET A 5 -14.98 -8.55 -3.24
C MET A 5 -15.93 -7.36 -3.13
N LEU A 6 -17.23 -7.61 -3.32
CA LEU A 6 -18.23 -6.57 -3.24
C LEU A 6 -18.32 -6.01 -1.83
N ASN A 7 -18.24 -6.86 -0.82
CA ASN A 7 -18.27 -6.44 0.57
C ASN A 7 -17.06 -5.60 0.94
N GLU A 8 -15.86 -5.96 0.46
CA GLU A 8 -14.67 -5.16 0.68
C GLU A 8 -14.81 -3.77 0.06
N TYR A 9 -15.31 -3.70 -1.17
CA TYR A 9 -15.51 -2.44 -1.86
C TYR A 9 -16.56 -1.56 -1.15
N LEU A 10 -17.67 -2.15 -0.74
CA LEU A 10 -18.72 -1.44 -0.01
C LEU A 10 -18.21 -0.92 1.33
N GLN A 11 -17.42 -1.73 2.03
CA GLN A 11 -16.85 -1.32 3.31
C GLN A 11 -15.85 -0.19 3.13
N PHE A 12 -15.04 -0.24 2.08
CA PHE A 12 -14.12 0.85 1.74
C PHE A 12 -14.90 2.15 1.47
N ALA A 13 -15.94 2.07 0.65
CA ALA A 13 -16.75 3.24 0.32
C ALA A 13 -17.40 3.83 1.57
N LYS A 14 -17.91 3.00 2.46
CA LYS A 14 -18.52 3.42 3.72
C LYS A 14 -17.49 4.10 4.63
N THR A 15 -16.34 3.49 4.82
CA THR A 15 -15.27 4.04 5.66
C THR A 15 -14.82 5.39 5.11
N GLY A 16 -14.63 5.49 3.80
CA GLY A 16 -14.21 6.73 3.16
C GLY A 16 -15.21 7.86 3.32
N ALA A 17 -16.52 7.54 3.38
CA ALA A 17 -17.56 8.54 3.56
C ALA A 17 -17.68 9.02 5.01
N GLU A 18 -17.37 8.16 5.97
CA GLU A 18 -17.57 8.42 7.39
C GLU A 18 -16.33 8.94 8.11
N GLU A 19 -15.15 8.60 7.64
CA GLU A 19 -13.92 8.94 8.35
C GLU A 19 -13.55 10.41 8.20
N LYS A 20 -13.22 11.03 9.35
CA LYS A 20 -12.80 12.43 9.40
C LYS A 20 -11.27 12.53 9.34
N THR A 21 -10.80 13.66 8.81
CA THR A 21 -9.37 13.98 8.81
C THR A 21 -8.92 14.29 10.25
N GLU A 22 -7.78 13.69 10.64
CA GLU A 22 -7.17 13.94 11.94
C GLU A 22 -5.66 13.99 11.80
N GLU A 23 -4.98 14.59 12.78
CA GLU A 23 -3.54 14.59 12.81
C GLU A 23 -3.04 13.32 13.50
N PHE A 24 -2.04 12.67 12.89
CA PHE A 24 -1.41 11.49 13.45
C PHE A 24 0.02 11.37 12.91
N ASN A 25 0.82 10.51 13.54
CA ASN A 25 2.21 10.26 13.13
C ASN A 25 2.26 9.05 12.19
N LEU A 26 2.73 9.26 10.96
CA LEU A 26 2.83 8.19 9.96
C LEU A 26 3.75 7.05 10.40
N ILE A 27 4.83 7.36 11.12
CA ILE A 27 5.74 6.31 11.62
C ILE A 27 5.01 5.41 12.62
N GLU A 28 4.25 5.99 13.53
CA GLU A 28 3.47 5.20 14.49
C GLU A 28 2.42 4.34 13.80
N LEU A 29 1.77 4.88 12.78
CA LEU A 29 0.77 4.14 12.02
C LEU A 29 1.40 2.91 11.35
N ILE A 30 2.51 3.08 10.65
CA ILE A 30 3.20 1.98 9.99
C ILE A 30 3.73 0.99 11.01
N SER A 31 4.33 1.47 12.10
CA SER A 31 4.82 0.59 13.18
C SER A 31 3.71 -0.28 13.74
N SER A 32 2.50 0.28 13.91
CA SER A 32 1.36 -0.49 14.41
C SER A 32 0.93 -1.59 13.45
N ILE A 33 1.06 -1.34 12.14
CA ILE A 33 0.78 -2.37 11.13
C ILE A 33 1.82 -3.48 11.21
N LEU A 34 3.10 -3.12 11.33
CA LEU A 34 4.18 -4.09 11.38
C LEU A 34 4.10 -5.03 12.58
N GLN A 35 3.60 -4.54 13.71
CA GLN A 35 3.42 -5.38 14.90
C GLN A 35 2.48 -6.56 14.65
N LYS A 36 1.54 -6.42 13.74
CA LYS A 36 0.59 -7.48 13.43
C LYS A 36 1.17 -8.56 12.51
N HIS A 37 2.23 -8.23 11.78
CA HIS A 37 2.77 -9.16 10.80
C HIS A 37 3.84 -10.09 11.36
N ASN A 38 4.38 -9.81 12.51
CA ASN A 38 5.33 -10.68 13.22
C ASN A 38 6.45 -11.22 12.31
N ASN A 39 6.85 -10.44 11.31
CA ASN A 39 7.83 -10.86 10.32
C ASN A 39 9.13 -10.09 10.51
N GLN A 40 10.23 -10.83 10.74
CA GLN A 40 11.54 -10.24 11.01
C GLN A 40 12.20 -9.64 9.78
N ASN A 41 11.66 -9.93 8.58
CA ASN A 41 12.24 -9.46 7.31
C ASN A 41 11.64 -8.14 6.85
N ILE A 42 10.85 -7.48 7.67
CA ILE A 42 10.33 -6.16 7.39
C ILE A 42 11.15 -5.13 8.15
N ARG A 43 11.76 -4.20 7.42
CA ARG A 43 12.57 -3.13 8.01
C ARG A 43 11.94 -1.77 7.78
N LEU A 44 11.76 -1.03 8.85
CA LEU A 44 11.37 0.37 8.78
C LEU A 44 12.65 1.20 8.92
N LEU A 45 13.04 1.88 7.84
CA LEU A 45 14.35 2.54 7.74
C LEU A 45 14.36 3.96 8.31
N SER A 46 13.21 4.59 8.47
CA SER A 46 13.10 5.93 9.04
C SER A 46 12.37 5.87 10.36
N LEU A 47 12.92 6.55 11.37
CA LEU A 47 12.33 6.63 12.71
C LEU A 47 11.94 8.06 13.08
N GLU A 48 12.04 9.00 12.15
CA GLU A 48 11.68 10.39 12.40
C GLU A 48 10.16 10.54 12.52
N ASN A 49 9.73 11.41 13.45
CA ASN A 49 8.33 11.74 13.56
C ASN A 49 7.85 12.44 12.29
N LEU A 50 6.77 11.93 11.70
CA LEU A 50 6.17 12.49 10.50
C LEU A 50 4.69 12.74 10.76
N PRO A 51 4.33 13.89 11.40
CA PRO A 51 2.92 14.21 11.57
C PRO A 51 2.26 14.49 10.23
N TYR A 52 1.04 14.02 10.10
CA TYR A 52 0.26 14.15 8.87
C TYR A 52 -1.20 14.32 9.20
N ASN A 53 -1.90 15.14 8.43
CA ASN A 53 -3.33 15.31 8.54
C ASN A 53 -4.01 14.49 7.45
N GLY A 54 -4.73 13.46 7.84
CA GLY A 54 -5.38 12.58 6.89
C GLY A 54 -6.41 11.68 7.56
N ARG A 55 -6.91 10.76 6.78
CA ARG A 55 -7.86 9.77 7.27
C ARG A 55 -7.09 8.51 7.66
N LYS A 56 -6.84 8.39 8.94
CA LYS A 56 -5.91 7.40 9.52
C LYS A 56 -6.27 5.96 9.17
N GLU A 57 -7.53 5.59 9.29
CA GLU A 57 -7.95 4.21 9.03
C GLU A 57 -7.85 3.85 7.56
N LEU A 58 -8.16 4.79 6.66
CA LEU A 58 -7.98 4.57 5.23
C LEU A 58 -6.52 4.40 4.87
N LEU A 59 -5.65 5.26 5.40
CA LEU A 59 -4.21 5.14 5.14
C LEU A 59 -3.64 3.85 5.72
N LYS A 60 -4.12 3.43 6.89
CA LYS A 60 -3.73 2.15 7.47
C LYS A 60 -4.08 1.00 6.54
N ARG A 61 -5.27 1.02 5.96
CA ARG A 61 -5.70 0.01 5.00
C ARG A 61 -4.81 0.01 3.75
N CYS A 62 -4.51 1.21 3.25
CA CYS A 62 -3.65 1.38 2.08
C CYS A 62 -2.26 0.77 2.31
N PHE A 63 -1.61 1.13 3.40
CA PHE A 63 -0.27 0.64 3.70
C PHE A 63 -0.26 -0.86 3.99
N ASN A 64 -1.27 -1.34 4.70
CA ASN A 64 -1.41 -2.77 4.96
C ASN A 64 -1.55 -3.58 3.67
N ASN A 65 -2.31 -3.05 2.69
CA ASN A 65 -2.44 -3.68 1.39
C ASN A 65 -1.09 -3.82 0.69
N PHE A 66 -0.25 -2.78 0.73
CA PHE A 66 1.08 -2.86 0.12
C PHE A 66 1.96 -3.88 0.83
N ILE A 67 1.93 -3.89 2.15
CA ILE A 67 2.75 -4.83 2.95
C ILE A 67 2.30 -6.27 2.69
N GLU A 68 1.01 -6.54 2.73
CA GLU A 68 0.49 -7.88 2.47
C GLU A 68 0.80 -8.34 1.06
N ASN A 69 0.68 -7.45 0.08
CA ASN A 69 0.99 -7.76 -1.29
C ASN A 69 2.48 -8.11 -1.46
N SER A 70 3.36 -7.35 -0.81
CA SER A 70 4.79 -7.62 -0.85
C SER A 70 5.15 -8.94 -0.18
N LEU A 71 4.53 -9.26 0.95
CA LEU A 71 4.77 -10.52 1.66
C LEU A 71 4.22 -11.73 0.90
N LYS A 72 3.24 -11.52 0.06
CA LYS A 72 2.64 -12.58 -0.74
C LYS A 72 3.61 -13.09 -1.82
N TYR A 73 4.39 -12.20 -2.41
CA TYR A 73 5.27 -12.52 -3.54
C TYR A 73 6.75 -12.51 -3.19
N GLY A 74 7.12 -11.86 -2.09
CA GLY A 74 8.49 -11.81 -1.59
C GLY A 74 8.56 -12.18 -0.12
N ASP A 75 9.75 -12.16 0.45
CA ASP A 75 9.94 -12.45 1.86
C ASP A 75 10.66 -11.32 2.61
N LYS A 76 11.04 -10.27 1.92
CA LYS A 76 11.77 -9.14 2.51
C LYS A 76 11.19 -7.82 2.02
N ILE A 77 10.97 -6.90 2.96
CA ILE A 77 10.43 -5.57 2.66
C ILE A 77 11.23 -4.51 3.40
N ASN A 78 11.63 -3.47 2.69
CA ASN A 78 12.17 -2.26 3.30
C ASN A 78 11.15 -1.13 3.11
N ILE A 79 10.85 -0.42 4.19
CA ILE A 79 9.92 0.71 4.17
C ILE A 79 10.69 1.95 4.58
N ASN A 80 10.62 3.00 3.79
CA ASN A 80 11.29 4.27 4.06
C ASN A 80 10.30 5.41 3.95
N LEU A 81 10.40 6.39 4.86
CA LEU A 81 9.60 7.61 4.82
C LEU A 81 10.53 8.80 4.82
N ARG A 82 10.25 9.78 3.97
CA ARG A 82 11.04 11.01 3.90
C ARG A 82 10.17 12.16 3.46
N LYS A 83 10.58 13.36 3.84
CA LYS A 83 9.97 14.60 3.32
C LYS A 83 10.80 15.10 2.15
N LEU A 84 10.14 15.47 1.08
CA LEU A 84 10.77 16.08 -0.06
C LEU A 84 9.87 17.20 -0.57
N ARG A 85 10.29 18.45 -0.34
CA ARG A 85 9.52 19.64 -0.72
C ARG A 85 8.16 19.65 -0.03
N LYS A 86 7.06 19.54 -0.77
CA LYS A 86 5.70 19.57 -0.24
C LYS A 86 5.09 18.19 -0.04
N ASP A 87 5.87 17.14 -0.28
CA ASP A 87 5.37 15.78 -0.21
C ASP A 87 6.09 14.98 0.87
N ILE A 88 5.35 14.06 1.47
CA ILE A 88 5.94 12.95 2.21
C ILE A 88 5.97 11.78 1.24
N ILE A 89 7.12 11.16 1.10
CA ILE A 89 7.29 10.01 0.21
C ILE A 89 7.49 8.76 1.05
N ILE A 90 6.61 7.80 0.85
CA ILE A 90 6.67 6.50 1.53
C ILE A 90 7.01 5.46 0.48
N THR A 91 8.14 4.77 0.66
CA THR A 91 8.63 3.78 -0.28
C THR A 91 8.54 2.38 0.33
N PHE A 92 7.95 1.46 -0.42
CA PHE A 92 7.87 0.05 -0.06
C PHE A 92 8.66 -0.73 -1.09
N ASP A 93 9.81 -1.28 -0.69
CA ASP A 93 10.68 -2.09 -1.55
C ASP A 93 10.60 -3.55 -1.13
N ASP A 94 10.37 -4.44 -2.10
CA ASP A 94 10.36 -5.87 -1.81
C ASP A 94 11.35 -6.64 -2.69
N ASN A 95 11.59 -7.90 -2.34
CA ASN A 95 12.48 -8.79 -3.09
C ASN A 95 11.71 -9.86 -3.88
N GLY A 96 10.45 -9.61 -4.16
CA GLY A 96 9.64 -10.52 -4.97
C GLY A 96 10.03 -10.49 -6.44
N PRO A 97 9.19 -11.08 -7.32
CA PRO A 97 9.50 -11.13 -8.75
C PRO A 97 9.34 -9.79 -9.47
N GLY A 98 8.76 -8.80 -8.81
CA GLY A 98 8.48 -7.51 -9.45
C GLY A 98 7.30 -7.60 -10.41
N ILE A 99 7.06 -6.50 -11.11
CA ILE A 99 6.00 -6.38 -12.09
C ILE A 99 6.62 -5.84 -13.38
N PRO A 100 6.28 -6.40 -14.56
CA PRO A 100 6.74 -5.81 -15.81
C PRO A 100 6.28 -4.37 -15.95
N GLU A 101 7.14 -3.48 -16.42
CA GLU A 101 6.84 -2.07 -16.56
C GLU A 101 5.57 -1.82 -17.37
N LYS A 102 5.32 -2.62 -18.40
CA LYS A 102 4.11 -2.53 -19.22
C LYS A 102 2.82 -2.76 -18.44
N GLU A 103 2.92 -3.36 -17.25
CA GLU A 103 1.77 -3.66 -16.40
C GLU A 103 1.53 -2.63 -15.30
N TYR A 104 2.40 -1.63 -15.15
CA TYR A 104 2.31 -0.66 -14.05
C TYR A 104 0.97 0.07 -13.99
N GLU A 105 0.39 0.42 -15.13
CA GLU A 105 -0.92 1.06 -15.14
C GLU A 105 -2.06 0.08 -14.91
N ASN A 106 -1.91 -1.12 -15.46
CA ASN A 106 -2.97 -2.13 -15.43
C ASN A 106 -3.22 -2.68 -14.02
N VAL A 107 -2.17 -2.80 -13.20
CA VAL A 107 -2.31 -3.41 -11.86
C VAL A 107 -3.16 -2.58 -10.90
N PHE A 108 -3.43 -1.31 -11.23
CA PHE A 108 -4.33 -0.47 -10.44
C PHE A 108 -5.79 -0.61 -10.84
N LYS A 109 -6.09 -1.32 -11.93
CA LYS A 109 -7.47 -1.53 -12.36
C LYS A 109 -8.15 -2.56 -11.45
N PRO A 110 -9.41 -2.31 -11.04
CA PRO A 110 -10.14 -3.29 -10.21
C PRO A 110 -10.19 -4.65 -10.90
N PHE A 111 -10.00 -5.71 -10.11
CA PHE A 111 -10.06 -7.10 -10.55
C PHE A 111 -8.98 -7.52 -11.55
N TYR A 112 -8.04 -6.63 -11.88
CA TYR A 112 -6.95 -6.97 -12.79
C TYR A 112 -5.93 -7.87 -12.08
N LYS A 113 -5.47 -8.90 -12.79
CA LYS A 113 -4.44 -9.82 -12.33
C LYS A 113 -3.49 -10.12 -13.47
N ILE A 114 -2.18 -10.06 -13.19
CA ILE A 114 -1.15 -10.34 -14.20
C ILE A 114 -1.14 -11.80 -14.58
N ASP A 115 -1.28 -12.70 -13.61
CA ASP A 115 -1.27 -14.14 -13.79
C ASP A 115 -2.50 -14.74 -13.12
N LYS A 116 -3.48 -15.12 -13.95
CA LYS A 116 -4.74 -15.68 -13.48
C LYS A 116 -4.55 -17.03 -12.76
N SER A 117 -3.55 -17.82 -13.16
CA SER A 117 -3.32 -19.13 -12.53
C SER A 117 -2.78 -19.01 -11.11
N ARG A 118 -1.96 -18.00 -10.84
CA ARG A 118 -1.45 -17.74 -9.50
C ARG A 118 -2.54 -17.25 -8.54
N SER A 119 -3.55 -16.59 -9.06
CA SER A 119 -4.60 -16.02 -8.23
C SER A 119 -5.54 -17.05 -7.64
N GLU A 120 -5.61 -18.24 -8.21
CA GLU A 120 -6.46 -19.31 -7.69
C GLU A 120 -5.91 -19.92 -6.39
N THR A 121 -4.58 -19.89 -6.22
CA THR A 121 -3.94 -20.46 -5.04
C THR A 121 -3.71 -19.46 -3.92
N LYS A 122 -3.82 -18.14 -4.21
CA LYS A 122 -3.57 -17.09 -3.24
C LYS A 122 -4.74 -16.11 -3.25
N SER A 123 -5.65 -16.22 -2.40
CA SER A 123 -6.92 -15.48 -2.30
C SER A 123 -6.85 -13.95 -2.50
N SER A 124 -6.18 -13.50 -3.58
CA SER A 124 -6.15 -12.10 -3.96
C SER A 124 -7.36 -11.80 -4.84
N VAL A 125 -8.15 -10.83 -4.43
CA VAL A 125 -9.37 -10.46 -5.15
C VAL A 125 -9.13 -9.39 -6.20
N GLY A 126 -7.90 -8.87 -6.34
CA GLY A 126 -7.58 -7.87 -7.35
C GLY A 126 -8.10 -6.48 -7.04
N LEU A 127 -8.44 -6.20 -5.79
CA LEU A 127 -8.92 -4.88 -5.36
C LEU A 127 -7.90 -4.09 -4.55
N GLY A 128 -6.88 -4.76 -3.99
CA GLY A 128 -5.94 -4.13 -3.07
C GLY A 128 -5.26 -2.88 -3.64
N LEU A 129 -4.70 -2.99 -4.84
CA LEU A 129 -3.99 -1.86 -5.45
C LEU A 129 -4.95 -0.78 -5.93
N SER A 130 -6.12 -1.13 -6.45
CA SER A 130 -7.10 -0.12 -6.87
C SER A 130 -7.65 0.66 -5.68
N ILE A 131 -7.95 -0.01 -4.58
CA ILE A 131 -8.40 0.64 -3.34
C ILE A 131 -7.31 1.55 -2.80
N SER A 132 -6.06 1.06 -2.75
CA SER A 132 -4.93 1.86 -2.28
C SER A 132 -4.72 3.10 -3.13
N SER A 133 -4.84 2.98 -4.45
CA SER A 133 -4.74 4.13 -5.35
C SER A 133 -5.84 5.15 -5.08
N ASP A 134 -7.07 4.70 -4.87
CA ASP A 134 -8.18 5.61 -4.56
C ASP A 134 -7.98 6.32 -3.22
N ILE A 135 -7.46 5.62 -2.22
CA ILE A 135 -7.16 6.21 -0.92
C ILE A 135 -6.10 7.30 -1.07
N VAL A 136 -5.01 7.01 -1.77
CA VAL A 136 -3.94 8.00 -1.97
C VAL A 136 -4.44 9.20 -2.74
N ARG A 137 -5.22 9.00 -3.80
CA ARG A 137 -5.80 10.10 -4.56
C ARG A 137 -6.74 10.95 -3.71
N SER A 138 -7.50 10.33 -2.83
CA SER A 138 -8.42 11.08 -1.96
C SER A 138 -7.67 11.98 -0.98
N HIS A 139 -6.38 11.74 -0.77
CA HIS A 139 -5.50 12.59 0.02
C HIS A 139 -4.70 13.57 -0.84
N GLY A 140 -5.01 13.67 -2.13
CA GLY A 140 -4.30 14.55 -3.06
C GLY A 140 -2.97 13.99 -3.54
N GLY A 141 -2.68 12.74 -3.26
CA GLY A 141 -1.40 12.11 -3.58
C GLY A 141 -1.41 11.28 -4.86
N LYS A 142 -0.31 10.59 -5.07
CA LYS A 142 -0.15 9.70 -6.22
C LYS A 142 0.72 8.52 -5.84
N ILE A 143 0.68 7.47 -6.66
CA ILE A 143 1.51 6.26 -6.49
C ILE A 143 2.34 6.08 -7.75
N GLN A 144 3.62 5.75 -7.58
CA GLN A 144 4.50 5.38 -8.68
C GLN A 144 5.10 4.00 -8.40
N LEU A 145 5.16 3.18 -9.43
CA LEU A 145 5.79 1.87 -9.35
C LEU A 145 7.15 1.91 -10.02
N GLY A 146 8.06 1.07 -9.56
CA GLY A 146 9.39 0.97 -10.12
C GLY A 146 10.05 -0.33 -9.73
N LYS A 147 11.31 -0.48 -10.09
CA LYS A 147 12.10 -1.64 -9.73
C LYS A 147 12.79 -1.40 -8.40
N SER A 148 12.66 -2.37 -7.49
CA SER A 148 13.29 -2.29 -6.19
C SER A 148 14.79 -2.65 -6.27
N GLU A 149 15.60 -2.00 -5.43
CA GLU A 149 16.99 -2.37 -5.24
C GLU A 149 17.13 -3.79 -4.66
N LEU A 150 16.07 -4.29 -4.03
CA LEU A 150 16.02 -5.67 -3.52
C LEU A 150 15.68 -6.69 -4.60
N GLY A 151 15.43 -6.26 -5.82
CA GLY A 151 15.15 -7.14 -6.95
C GLY A 151 13.69 -7.26 -7.33
N GLY A 152 12.77 -6.78 -6.50
CA GLY A 152 11.34 -6.88 -6.73
C GLY A 152 10.70 -5.55 -7.10
N LEU A 153 9.55 -5.26 -6.51
CA LEU A 153 8.75 -4.07 -6.79
C LEU A 153 9.06 -2.95 -5.80
N LYS A 154 9.14 -1.74 -6.33
CA LYS A 154 9.18 -0.52 -5.53
C LYS A 154 7.83 0.18 -5.69
N VAL A 155 7.15 0.45 -4.58
CA VAL A 155 5.94 1.25 -4.55
C VAL A 155 6.27 2.56 -3.84
N GLU A 156 6.11 3.68 -4.53
CA GLU A 156 6.31 5.00 -3.92
C GLU A 156 4.97 5.72 -3.81
N VAL A 157 4.63 6.11 -2.59
CA VAL A 157 3.41 6.85 -2.28
C VAL A 157 3.80 8.29 -1.98
N PHE A 158 3.21 9.24 -2.70
CA PHE A 158 3.45 10.67 -2.51
C PHE A 158 2.22 11.27 -1.86
N LEU A 159 2.38 11.81 -0.66
CA LEU A 159 1.30 12.45 0.09
C LEU A 159 1.64 13.92 0.31
N PRO A 160 0.86 14.86 -0.26
CA PRO A 160 1.10 16.29 -0.03
C PRO A 160 0.74 16.67 1.41
N PHE A 161 1.49 17.63 1.97
CA PHE A 161 1.25 18.11 3.32
C PHE A 161 1.35 19.63 3.43
#